data_beaeae853bd3b1cc151fbc8550eec904
#
_entry.id   beaeae853bd3b1cc151fbc8550eec904
#
_cell.length_a   1.000
_cell.length_b   1.000
_cell.length_c   1.000
_cell.angle_alpha   90.00
_cell.angle_beta   90.00
_cell.angle_gamma   90.00
#
_symmetry.space_group_name_H-M   'P 1'
#
loop_
_entity.id
_entity.type
_entity.pdbx_description
1 polymer ?
#
loop_
_entity_poly.entity_id
_entity_poly.type
_entity_poly.pdbx_seq_one_letter_code
_entity_poly.pdbx_strand_id
1 'polypeptide(L)'
;RDLRKGEFDVLVGINLLREGLDIPEVSLVAILDADKEGFLRSETSLVQTIGRAARNAEGKVIMYADEVTDSMQKAIQETYRRREIQQRYNTEHGITPQTIQKEIRDVLEISVADKKTGKGGKKMSRKETEAAIAKLTAEMREAARLLEFEHAAYLRDKIARLKETL
;
A
#
# COMPACT_ATOMS: atom_id res chain seq x y z
N ARG A 1 -2.56 -4.54 -3.76
CA ARG A 1 -2.56 -5.94 -3.31
C ARG A 1 -2.36 -6.87 -4.51
N ASP A 2 -3.14 -6.74 -5.54
CA ASP A 2 -3.19 -7.65 -6.69
C ASP A 2 -1.88 -7.63 -7.50
N LEU A 3 -1.24 -6.45 -7.66
CA LEU A 3 0.13 -6.36 -8.18
C LEU A 3 1.12 -7.18 -7.35
N ARG A 4 1.03 -7.14 -6.02
CA ARG A 4 1.89 -7.92 -5.13
C ARG A 4 1.61 -9.42 -5.17
N LYS A 5 0.38 -9.81 -5.54
CA LYS A 5 -0.01 -11.22 -5.77
C LYS A 5 0.37 -11.73 -7.15
N GLY A 6 0.82 -10.84 -8.04
CA GLY A 6 1.17 -11.19 -9.42
C GLY A 6 -0.05 -11.39 -10.33
N GLU A 7 -1.21 -10.87 -9.96
CA GLU A 7 -2.40 -10.91 -10.84
C GLU A 7 -2.24 -10.00 -12.05
N PHE A 8 -1.39 -8.99 -11.94
CA PHE A 8 -0.92 -8.15 -13.05
C PHE A 8 0.50 -7.64 -12.75
N ASP A 9 1.26 -7.34 -13.80
CA ASP A 9 2.67 -6.97 -13.71
C ASP A 9 2.90 -5.46 -13.72
N VAL A 10 1.93 -4.69 -14.15
CA VAL A 10 2.04 -3.24 -14.36
C VAL A 10 0.88 -2.50 -13.73
N LEU A 11 1.19 -1.46 -13.00
CA LEU A 11 0.22 -0.50 -12.47
C LEU A 11 0.44 0.86 -13.15
N VAL A 12 -0.58 1.36 -13.84
CA VAL A 12 -0.56 2.67 -14.50
C VAL A 12 -1.52 3.62 -13.79
N GLY A 13 -1.06 4.82 -13.50
CA GLY A 13 -1.93 5.79 -12.88
C GLY A 13 -1.34 7.19 -12.78
N ILE A 14 -2.21 8.16 -12.61
CA ILE A 14 -1.83 9.56 -12.40
C ILE A 14 -1.67 9.74 -10.88
N ASN A 15 -0.45 10.10 -10.44
CA ASN A 15 -0.16 10.42 -9.04
C ASN A 15 -0.46 9.32 -8.00
N LEU A 16 -0.79 8.11 -8.43
CA LEU A 16 -1.14 6.98 -7.56
C LEU A 16 0.04 6.54 -6.66
N LEU A 17 1.27 6.75 -7.13
CA LEU A 17 2.47 6.28 -6.44
C LEU A 17 3.08 7.33 -5.49
N ARG A 18 2.42 8.47 -5.31
CA ARG A 18 2.98 9.58 -4.54
C ARG A 18 2.88 9.38 -3.03
N GLU A 19 1.74 8.90 -2.53
CA GLU A 19 1.49 8.72 -1.09
C GLU A 19 0.91 7.33 -0.78
N GLY A 20 1.31 6.76 0.34
CA GLY A 20 0.68 5.58 0.93
C GLY A 20 0.98 4.22 0.29
N LEU A 21 1.61 4.15 -0.89
CA LEU A 21 1.96 2.87 -1.50
C LEU A 21 3.37 2.43 -1.12
N ASP A 22 3.44 1.28 -0.51
CA ASP A 22 4.66 0.60 -0.11
C ASP A 22 4.71 -0.80 -0.76
N ILE A 23 5.29 -0.86 -1.95
CA ILE A 23 5.34 -2.05 -2.78
C ILE A 23 6.82 -2.40 -3.05
N PRO A 24 7.46 -3.18 -2.18
CA PRO A 24 8.88 -3.52 -2.33
C PRO A 24 9.17 -4.39 -3.55
N GLU A 25 8.17 -5.05 -4.12
CA GLU A 25 8.29 -5.88 -5.31
C GLU A 25 8.46 -5.06 -6.60
N VAL A 26 8.24 -3.74 -6.57
CA VAL A 26 8.42 -2.87 -7.74
C VAL A 26 9.90 -2.76 -8.10
N SER A 27 10.26 -3.31 -9.26
CA SER A 27 11.62 -3.28 -9.82
C SER A 27 11.82 -2.12 -10.81
N LEU A 28 10.74 -1.60 -11.39
CA LEU A 28 10.79 -0.51 -12.36
C LEU A 28 9.75 0.56 -12.05
N VAL A 29 10.17 1.80 -12.04
CA VAL A 29 9.29 2.97 -12.05
C VAL A 29 9.53 3.75 -13.35
N ALA A 30 8.50 3.87 -14.17
CA ALA A 30 8.52 4.66 -15.39
C ALA A 30 7.73 5.95 -15.20
N ILE A 31 8.36 7.09 -15.41
CA ILE A 31 7.73 8.41 -15.30
C ILE A 31 7.58 8.96 -16.71
N LEU A 32 6.37 9.00 -17.23
CA LEU A 32 6.05 9.56 -18.53
C LEU A 32 5.90 11.08 -18.41
N ASP A 33 6.23 11.80 -19.49
CA ASP A 33 6.18 13.26 -19.54
C ASP A 33 6.86 13.90 -18.31
N ALA A 34 8.07 13.46 -18.02
CA ALA A 34 8.79 13.92 -16.82
C ALA A 34 9.23 15.40 -16.92
N ASP A 35 9.32 15.94 -18.13
CA ASP A 35 9.65 17.32 -18.47
C ASP A 35 8.43 18.27 -18.40
N LYS A 36 7.20 17.76 -18.28
CA LYS A 36 6.00 18.59 -18.15
C LYS A 36 5.93 19.15 -16.73
N GLU A 37 6.64 20.26 -16.53
CA GLU A 37 6.75 20.90 -15.22
C GLU A 37 5.38 21.24 -14.62
N GLY A 38 5.29 21.12 -13.30
CA GLY A 38 4.09 21.35 -12.53
C GLY A 38 4.15 20.63 -11.20
N PHE A 39 3.04 20.69 -10.46
CA PHE A 39 2.97 20.10 -9.12
C PHE A 39 3.35 18.60 -9.08
N LEU A 40 3.00 17.84 -10.12
CA LEU A 40 3.32 16.40 -10.21
C LEU A 40 4.74 16.10 -10.69
N ARG A 41 5.46 17.08 -11.21
CA ARG A 41 6.82 16.97 -11.76
C ARG A 41 7.78 17.92 -11.08
N SER A 42 7.42 18.47 -9.93
CA SER A 42 8.34 19.22 -9.07
C SER A 42 9.47 18.30 -8.58
N GLU A 43 10.60 18.87 -8.21
CA GLU A 43 11.74 18.16 -7.60
C GLU A 43 11.28 17.20 -6.49
N THR A 44 10.51 17.69 -5.52
CA THR A 44 10.02 16.89 -4.40
C THR A 44 9.16 15.71 -4.87
N SER A 45 8.26 15.95 -5.83
CA SER A 45 7.40 14.91 -6.39
C SER A 45 8.19 13.82 -7.10
N LEU A 46 9.19 14.22 -7.90
CA LEU A 46 10.09 13.31 -8.61
C LEU A 46 10.92 12.48 -7.60
N VAL A 47 11.54 13.12 -6.60
CA VAL A 47 12.31 12.42 -5.56
C VAL A 47 11.46 11.40 -4.81
N GLN A 48 10.22 11.74 -4.46
CA GLN A 48 9.30 10.81 -3.81
C GLN A 48 8.94 9.62 -4.71
N THR A 49 8.68 9.87 -5.99
CA THR A 49 8.35 8.82 -6.96
C THR A 49 9.55 7.89 -7.21
N ILE A 50 10.74 8.46 -7.39
CA ILE A 50 12.01 7.72 -7.50
C ILE A 50 12.23 6.85 -6.27
N GLY A 51 11.95 7.37 -5.08
CA GLY A 51 12.10 6.65 -3.81
C GLY A 51 11.24 5.40 -3.68
N ARG A 52 10.21 5.22 -4.53
CA ARG A 52 9.41 3.98 -4.55
C ARG A 52 10.20 2.79 -5.09
N ALA A 53 11.10 3.00 -6.05
CA ALA A 53 11.98 1.95 -6.54
C ALA A 53 13.11 1.60 -5.55
N ALA A 54 13.43 2.46 -4.61
CA ALA A 54 14.57 2.30 -3.69
C ALA A 54 14.40 1.16 -2.66
N ARG A 55 13.23 0.54 -2.58
CA ARG A 55 12.97 -0.64 -1.73
C ARG A 55 13.38 -1.95 -2.36
N ASN A 56 13.58 -1.94 -3.65
CA ASN A 56 14.13 -3.07 -4.39
C ASN A 56 15.62 -2.83 -4.63
N ALA A 57 16.46 -3.81 -4.31
CA ALA A 57 17.92 -3.70 -4.49
C ALA A 57 18.30 -3.47 -5.96
N GLU A 58 17.51 -4.00 -6.90
CA GLU A 58 17.68 -3.82 -8.35
C GLU A 58 16.75 -2.76 -8.94
N GLY A 59 16.11 -1.95 -8.10
CA GLY A 59 15.14 -0.96 -8.50
C GLY A 59 15.69 0.06 -9.49
N LYS A 60 14.99 0.21 -10.62
CA LYS A 60 15.32 1.16 -11.69
C LYS A 60 14.24 2.21 -11.83
N VAL A 61 14.66 3.41 -12.24
CA VAL A 61 13.74 4.50 -12.61
C VAL A 61 14.10 4.99 -13.99
N ILE A 62 13.09 5.11 -14.84
CA ILE A 62 13.21 5.68 -16.18
C ILE A 62 12.30 6.90 -16.27
N MET A 63 12.87 8.05 -16.61
CA MET A 63 12.12 9.26 -16.88
C MET A 63 12.09 9.48 -18.41
N TYR A 64 10.88 9.47 -18.97
CA TYR A 64 10.67 9.78 -20.38
C TYR A 64 10.41 11.27 -20.50
N ALA A 65 11.24 11.95 -21.28
CA ALA A 65 11.22 13.40 -21.44
C ALA A 65 11.88 13.79 -22.75
N ASP A 66 11.45 14.88 -23.36
CA ASP A 66 12.09 15.46 -24.54
C ASP A 66 13.35 16.26 -24.15
N GLU A 67 13.31 16.90 -22.97
CA GLU A 67 14.41 17.66 -22.39
C GLU A 67 14.53 17.47 -20.88
N VAL A 68 15.70 17.72 -20.33
CA VAL A 68 15.94 17.64 -18.89
C VAL A 68 15.66 18.99 -18.26
N THR A 69 14.60 19.06 -17.46
CA THR A 69 14.22 20.27 -16.71
C THR A 69 15.06 20.44 -15.44
N ASP A 70 15.06 21.65 -14.87
CA ASP A 70 15.73 21.93 -13.59
C ASP A 70 15.22 21.03 -12.46
N SER A 71 13.93 20.77 -12.40
CA SER A 71 13.31 19.87 -11.41
C SER A 71 13.81 18.43 -11.56
N MET A 72 13.92 17.93 -12.79
CA MET A 72 14.49 16.62 -13.08
C MET A 72 15.97 16.56 -12.69
N GLN A 73 16.75 17.55 -13.08
CA GLN A 73 18.18 17.58 -12.77
C GLN A 73 18.44 17.55 -11.27
N LYS A 74 17.73 18.37 -10.49
CA LYS A 74 17.83 18.39 -9.03
C LYS A 74 17.42 17.05 -8.41
N ALA A 75 16.32 16.44 -8.88
CA ALA A 75 15.88 15.15 -8.40
C ALA A 75 16.88 14.03 -8.68
N ILE A 76 17.50 14.04 -9.88
CA ILE A 76 18.56 13.11 -10.26
C ILE A 76 19.79 13.30 -9.37
N GLN A 77 20.27 14.53 -9.22
CA GLN A 77 21.45 14.84 -8.40
C GLN A 77 21.23 14.41 -6.94
N GLU A 78 20.09 14.72 -6.36
CA GLU A 78 19.75 14.33 -4.99
C GLU A 78 19.67 12.81 -4.82
N THR A 79 19.15 12.12 -5.83
CA THR A 79 19.10 10.65 -5.83
C THR A 79 20.49 10.04 -5.86
N TYR A 80 21.38 10.54 -6.73
CA TYR A 80 22.76 10.07 -6.78
C TYR A 80 23.52 10.38 -5.49
N ARG A 81 23.37 11.58 -4.93
CA ARG A 81 23.98 11.96 -3.67
C ARG A 81 23.58 11.00 -2.54
N ARG A 82 22.29 10.67 -2.44
CA ARG A 82 21.79 9.71 -1.41
C ARG A 82 22.36 8.32 -1.62
N ARG A 83 22.40 7.85 -2.87
CA ARG A 83 22.94 6.53 -3.22
C ARG A 83 24.44 6.44 -2.87
N GLU A 84 25.22 7.47 -3.17
CA GLU A 84 26.65 7.50 -2.86
C GLU A 84 26.90 7.42 -1.35
N ILE A 85 26.17 8.20 -0.54
CA ILE A 85 26.27 8.16 0.92
C ILE A 85 25.91 6.76 1.43
N GLN A 86 24.81 6.20 0.95
CA GLN A 86 24.37 4.87 1.37
C GLN A 86 25.37 3.79 0.95
N GLN A 87 25.90 3.85 -0.26
CA GLN A 87 26.89 2.88 -0.73
C GLN A 87 28.19 2.95 0.08
N ARG A 88 28.65 4.14 0.41
CA ARG A 88 29.82 4.34 1.27
C ARG A 88 29.58 3.70 2.63
N TYR A 89 28.47 4.04 3.25
CA TYR A 89 28.09 3.46 4.55
C TYR A 89 28.01 1.92 4.50
N ASN A 90 27.37 1.38 3.47
CA ASN A 90 27.24 -0.07 3.30
C ASN A 90 28.63 -0.74 3.16
N THR A 91 29.52 -0.14 2.38
CA THR A 91 30.88 -0.65 2.20
C THR A 91 31.67 -0.63 3.50
N GLU A 92 31.61 0.47 4.24
CA GLU A 92 32.31 0.62 5.53
C GLU A 92 31.82 -0.39 6.59
N HIS A 93 30.54 -0.77 6.53
CA HIS A 93 29.92 -1.69 7.52
C HIS A 93 29.73 -3.12 6.99
N GLY A 94 30.21 -3.43 5.80
CA GLY A 94 30.05 -4.76 5.19
C GLY A 94 28.61 -5.15 4.92
N ILE A 95 27.72 -4.19 4.66
CA ILE A 95 26.30 -4.41 4.42
C ILE A 95 26.07 -4.68 2.94
N THR A 96 25.47 -5.83 2.62
CA THR A 96 24.98 -6.11 1.26
C THR A 96 23.51 -5.72 1.17
N PRO A 97 23.15 -4.77 0.27
CA PRO A 97 21.77 -4.38 0.07
C PRO A 97 20.89 -5.56 -0.33
N GLN A 98 19.73 -5.68 0.28
CA GLN A 98 18.74 -6.72 -0.02
C GLN A 98 17.38 -6.07 -0.28
N THR A 99 16.61 -6.66 -1.18
CA THR A 99 15.22 -6.26 -1.42
C THR A 99 14.39 -6.52 -0.17
N ILE A 100 13.61 -5.53 0.24
CA ILE A 100 12.72 -5.66 1.40
C ILE A 100 11.65 -6.70 1.07
N GLN A 101 11.59 -7.75 1.89
CA GLN A 101 10.50 -8.73 1.85
C GLN A 101 9.44 -8.31 2.88
N LYS A 102 8.24 -8.06 2.41
CA LYS A 102 7.10 -7.72 3.25
C LYS A 102 5.99 -8.73 3.03
N GLU A 103 5.50 -9.34 4.10
CA GLU A 103 4.35 -10.24 3.99
C GLU A 103 3.17 -9.56 3.31
N ILE A 104 2.53 -10.26 2.38
CA ILE A 104 1.26 -9.85 1.82
C ILE A 104 0.23 -10.18 2.90
N ARG A 105 -0.03 -9.25 3.79
CA ARG A 105 -1.16 -9.41 4.69
C ARG A 105 -2.41 -9.38 3.83
N ASP A 106 -3.07 -10.50 3.71
CA ASP A 106 -4.46 -10.50 3.32
C ASP A 106 -5.16 -9.66 4.38
N VAL A 107 -5.51 -8.43 4.02
CA VAL A 107 -6.61 -7.77 4.72
C VAL A 107 -7.69 -8.83 4.62
N LEU A 108 -8.08 -9.37 5.77
CA LEU A 108 -9.24 -10.22 5.85
C LEU A 108 -10.32 -9.44 5.12
N GLU A 109 -10.46 -9.71 3.81
CA GLU A 109 -11.71 -9.48 3.15
C GLU A 109 -12.64 -10.39 3.93
N ILE A 110 -13.24 -9.79 4.94
CA ILE A 110 -14.55 -10.23 5.29
C ILE A 110 -15.33 -9.83 4.04
N SER A 111 -15.15 -10.65 3.00
CA SER A 111 -16.05 -10.67 1.88
C SER A 111 -17.42 -10.77 2.55
N VAL A 112 -18.13 -9.66 2.53
CA VAL A 112 -19.55 -9.74 2.41
C VAL A 112 -19.72 -10.53 1.12
N ALA A 113 -19.60 -11.85 1.21
CA ALA A 113 -20.18 -12.73 0.25
C ALA A 113 -21.67 -12.34 0.32
N ASP A 114 -22.06 -11.40 -0.53
CA ASP A 114 -23.39 -11.43 -1.09
C ASP A 114 -23.50 -12.80 -1.78
N LYS A 115 -23.61 -13.83 -0.93
CA LYS A 115 -24.25 -15.04 -1.34
C LYS A 115 -25.68 -14.64 -1.66
N LYS A 116 -25.91 -14.26 -2.91
CA LYS A 116 -27.14 -14.59 -3.57
C LYS A 116 -27.28 -16.11 -3.54
N THR A 117 -27.52 -16.66 -2.37
CA THR A 117 -28.09 -17.96 -2.20
C THR A 117 -29.57 -17.71 -2.02
N GLY A 118 -30.27 -17.97 -3.10
CA GLY A 118 -31.67 -18.23 -2.98
C GLY A 118 -31.91 -19.32 -1.94
N LYS A 119 -33.00 -19.14 -1.20
CA LYS A 119 -33.73 -20.10 -0.38
C LYS A 119 -33.02 -20.72 0.84
N GLY A 120 -33.42 -20.27 2.02
CA GLY A 120 -33.37 -21.09 3.21
C GLY A 120 -32.27 -20.75 4.22
N GLY A 121 -31.98 -19.50 4.53
CA GLY A 121 -31.18 -19.12 5.69
C GLY A 121 -31.96 -19.35 6.97
N LYS A 122 -31.58 -20.38 7.74
CA LYS A 122 -32.04 -20.57 9.14
C LYS A 122 -31.75 -19.26 9.87
N LYS A 123 -32.76 -18.54 10.36
CA LYS A 123 -32.57 -17.38 11.23
C LYS A 123 -31.75 -17.83 12.42
N MET A 124 -30.64 -17.17 12.67
CA MET A 124 -29.85 -17.39 13.90
C MET A 124 -30.75 -17.20 15.10
N SER A 125 -30.59 -18.06 16.09
CA SER A 125 -31.34 -17.91 17.34
C SER A 125 -30.85 -16.67 18.09
N ARG A 126 -31.69 -16.07 18.93
CA ARG A 126 -31.32 -14.89 19.73
C ARG A 126 -30.03 -15.10 20.52
N LYS A 127 -29.85 -16.28 21.12
CA LYS A 127 -28.62 -16.65 21.84
C LYS A 127 -27.38 -16.67 20.95
N GLU A 128 -27.50 -17.19 19.74
CA GLU A 128 -26.39 -17.22 18.78
C GLU A 128 -26.02 -15.82 18.30
N THR A 129 -27.01 -14.94 18.11
CA THR A 129 -26.78 -13.53 17.72
C THR A 129 -26.11 -12.76 18.87
N GLU A 130 -26.52 -12.94 20.10
CA GLU A 130 -25.91 -12.34 21.29
C GLU A 130 -24.45 -12.80 21.47
N ALA A 131 -24.17 -14.09 21.28
CA ALA A 131 -22.81 -14.64 21.35
C ALA A 131 -21.93 -14.07 20.22
N ALA A 132 -22.45 -13.94 18.99
CA ALA A 132 -21.76 -13.33 17.87
C ALA A 132 -21.42 -11.85 18.13
N ILE A 133 -22.35 -11.08 18.70
CA ILE A 133 -22.15 -9.68 19.09
C ILE A 133 -21.04 -9.56 20.14
N ALA A 134 -21.04 -10.44 21.15
CA ALA A 134 -20.01 -10.42 22.18
C ALA A 134 -18.61 -10.67 21.58
N LYS A 135 -18.47 -11.66 20.71
CA LYS A 135 -17.23 -11.99 20.01
C LYS A 135 -16.73 -10.82 19.14
N LEU A 136 -17.59 -10.27 18.28
CA LEU A 136 -17.26 -9.15 17.44
C LEU A 136 -16.89 -7.89 18.24
N THR A 137 -17.50 -7.69 19.41
CA THR A 137 -17.16 -6.57 20.30
C THR A 137 -15.77 -6.72 20.90
N ALA A 138 -15.35 -7.93 21.24
CA ALA A 138 -14.00 -8.20 21.72
C ALA A 138 -12.96 -7.95 20.59
N GLU A 139 -13.22 -8.46 19.39
CA GLU A 139 -12.38 -8.23 18.21
C GLU A 139 -12.26 -6.73 17.84
N MET A 140 -13.37 -6.01 17.91
CA MET A 140 -13.39 -4.56 17.67
C MET A 140 -12.50 -3.79 18.66
N ARG A 141 -12.56 -4.15 19.94
CA ARG A 141 -11.71 -3.52 20.97
C ARG A 141 -10.23 -3.83 20.77
N GLU A 142 -9.92 -5.04 20.37
CA GLU A 142 -8.53 -5.42 20.07
C GLU A 142 -8.01 -4.70 18.83
N ALA A 143 -8.79 -4.61 17.76
CA ALA A 143 -8.44 -3.83 16.57
C ALA A 143 -8.21 -2.34 16.91
N ALA A 144 -9.06 -1.76 17.76
CA ALA A 144 -8.89 -0.38 18.23
C ALA A 144 -7.60 -0.21 19.07
N ARG A 145 -7.24 -1.19 19.89
CA ARG A 145 -5.99 -1.19 20.68
C ARG A 145 -4.76 -1.25 19.78
N LEU A 146 -4.85 -1.98 18.67
CA LEU A 146 -3.80 -2.09 17.66
C LEU A 146 -3.78 -0.91 16.67
N LEU A 147 -4.60 0.12 16.90
CA LEU A 147 -4.77 1.31 16.04
C LEU A 147 -5.29 0.98 14.63
N GLU A 148 -5.93 -0.17 14.45
CA GLU A 148 -6.57 -0.60 13.21
C GLU A 148 -7.99 0.01 13.11
N PHE A 149 -8.06 1.33 12.99
CA PHE A 149 -9.33 2.07 13.11
C PHE A 149 -10.36 1.72 12.03
N GLU A 150 -9.92 1.44 10.81
CA GLU A 150 -10.83 1.02 9.73
C GLU A 150 -11.46 -0.33 10.01
N HIS A 151 -10.67 -1.28 10.51
CA HIS A 151 -11.17 -2.59 10.91
C HIS A 151 -12.10 -2.49 12.11
N ALA A 152 -11.77 -1.70 13.12
CA ALA A 152 -12.63 -1.43 14.25
C ALA A 152 -13.96 -0.79 13.84
N ALA A 153 -13.96 0.16 12.92
CA ALA A 153 -15.16 0.80 12.36
C ALA A 153 -16.06 -0.21 11.62
N TYR A 154 -15.46 -1.06 10.78
CA TYR A 154 -16.20 -2.14 10.12
C TYR A 154 -16.88 -3.09 11.10
N LEU A 155 -16.17 -3.53 12.14
CA LEU A 155 -16.74 -4.41 13.18
C LEU A 155 -17.87 -3.73 13.94
N ARG A 156 -17.74 -2.43 14.24
CA ARG A 156 -18.81 -1.62 14.85
C ARG A 156 -20.09 -1.65 14.02
N ASP A 157 -19.96 -1.40 12.72
CA ASP A 157 -21.11 -1.33 11.81
C ASP A 157 -21.77 -2.70 11.65
N LYS A 158 -20.99 -3.78 11.69
CA LYS A 158 -21.50 -5.16 11.70
C LYS A 158 -22.26 -5.48 12.98
N ILE A 159 -21.75 -5.04 14.14
CA ILE A 159 -22.44 -5.19 15.44
C ILE A 159 -23.76 -4.42 15.42
N ALA A 160 -23.79 -3.20 14.87
CA ALA A 160 -25.02 -2.41 14.77
C ALA A 160 -26.10 -3.16 13.97
N ARG A 161 -25.76 -3.68 12.80
CA ARG A 161 -26.70 -4.48 11.97
C ARG A 161 -27.21 -5.75 12.69
N LEU A 162 -26.36 -6.45 13.44
CA LEU A 162 -26.80 -7.63 14.21
C LEU A 162 -27.74 -7.25 15.36
N LYS A 163 -27.54 -6.10 15.99
CA LYS A 163 -28.45 -5.59 17.03
C LYS A 163 -29.83 -5.22 16.50
N GLU A 164 -29.92 -4.75 15.25
CA GLU A 164 -31.22 -4.47 14.61
C GLU A 164 -32.03 -5.73 14.32
N THR A 165 -31.39 -6.91 14.34
CA THR A 165 -32.05 -8.20 14.08
C THR A 165 -32.48 -8.94 15.35
N LEU A 166 -32.19 -8.39 16.53
CA LEU A 166 -32.55 -8.90 17.85
C LEU A 166 -33.95 -8.47 18.31
#